data_e0c2cd5f09e9c74b1906029041a042fa
#
_entry.id   e0c2cd5f09e9c74b1906029041a042fa
#
_cell.length_a   1.000
_cell.length_b   1.000
_cell.length_c   1.000
_cell.angle_alpha   90.00
_cell.angle_beta   90.00
_cell.angle_gamma   90.00
#
_symmetry.space_group_name_H-M   'P 1'
#
loop_
_entity.id
_entity.type
_entity.pdbx_description
1 polymer ?
#
loop_
_entity_poly.entity_id
_entity_poly.type
_entity_poly.pdbx_seq_one_letter_code
_entity_poly.pdbx_strand_id
1 'polypeptide(L)'
;MKLKFGFLALIALTPLGGCMNMPTPPSQITGAYVSGIKYENFDCARLSAELGSLSRRENQLVTAQQQRIKTSETQAFWYGYGQGDGIEASELANVRGEREAVRSALDAKACKYEQPVATK
;
A
#
# COMPACT_ATOMS: atom_id res chain seq x y z
N MET A 1 28.77 -54.64 -31.40
CA MET A 1 27.92 -53.45 -31.45
C MET A 1 27.69 -52.97 -30.02
N LYS A 2 28.36 -51.90 -29.65
CA LYS A 2 28.21 -51.36 -28.30
C LYS A 2 27.29 -50.13 -28.36
N LEU A 3 26.08 -50.30 -27.92
CA LEU A 3 25.07 -49.24 -27.81
C LEU A 3 25.43 -48.40 -26.62
N LYS A 4 25.98 -47.19 -26.83
CA LYS A 4 26.19 -46.22 -25.77
C LYS A 4 24.90 -45.48 -25.53
N PHE A 5 24.17 -45.87 -24.48
CA PHE A 5 23.06 -45.10 -23.96
C PHE A 5 23.59 -43.81 -23.33
N GLY A 6 23.52 -42.74 -24.08
CA GLY A 6 23.72 -41.40 -23.55
C GLY A 6 22.50 -41.02 -22.68
N PHE A 7 22.69 -41.08 -21.38
CA PHE A 7 21.73 -40.54 -20.41
C PHE A 7 21.75 -39.01 -20.53
N LEU A 8 20.83 -38.46 -21.34
CA LEU A 8 20.56 -37.05 -21.33
C LEU A 8 19.76 -36.74 -20.04
N ALA A 9 20.49 -36.37 -19.01
CA ALA A 9 19.86 -35.81 -17.80
C ALA A 9 19.24 -34.47 -18.17
N LEU A 10 17.94 -34.49 -18.49
CA LEU A 10 17.14 -33.29 -18.63
C LEU A 10 16.95 -32.70 -17.23
N ILE A 11 17.85 -31.82 -16.84
CA ILE A 11 17.70 -31.01 -15.62
C ILE A 11 16.52 -30.09 -15.91
N ALA A 12 15.34 -30.47 -15.46
CA ALA A 12 14.20 -29.61 -15.38
C ALA A 12 14.57 -28.46 -14.42
N LEU A 13 14.96 -27.32 -14.98
CA LEU A 13 15.02 -26.06 -14.24
C LEU A 13 13.57 -25.69 -13.89
N THR A 14 13.09 -26.23 -12.79
CA THR A 14 11.90 -25.66 -12.15
C THR A 14 12.29 -24.25 -11.70
N PRO A 15 11.64 -23.17 -12.19
CA PRO A 15 11.84 -21.88 -11.60
C PRO A 15 11.30 -21.98 -10.17
N LEU A 16 12.20 -22.05 -9.20
CA LEU A 16 11.90 -21.77 -7.81
C LEU A 16 11.54 -20.28 -7.77
N GLY A 17 10.28 -19.98 -8.10
CA GLY A 17 9.67 -18.69 -7.82
C GLY A 17 9.66 -18.52 -6.32
N GLY A 18 10.81 -18.22 -5.73
CA GLY A 18 10.89 -17.80 -4.35
C GLY A 18 9.99 -16.58 -4.20
N CYS A 19 9.07 -16.62 -3.24
CA CYS A 19 8.32 -15.45 -2.83
C CYS A 19 9.35 -14.40 -2.44
N MET A 20 9.59 -13.41 -3.30
CA MET A 20 10.61 -12.37 -3.08
C MET A 20 10.25 -11.43 -1.93
N ASN A 21 9.14 -11.68 -1.22
CA ASN A 21 8.65 -10.89 -0.09
C ASN A 21 8.77 -9.38 -0.34
N MET A 22 8.28 -8.93 -1.48
CA MET A 22 8.30 -7.53 -1.85
C MET A 22 7.18 -6.76 -1.16
N PRO A 23 7.41 -5.50 -0.77
CA PRO A 23 6.36 -4.66 -0.21
C PRO A 23 5.27 -4.37 -1.23
N THR A 24 4.02 -4.25 -0.74
CA THR A 24 2.85 -3.91 -1.56
C THR A 24 2.97 -2.49 -2.10
N PRO A 25 2.81 -2.26 -3.41
CA PRO A 25 2.77 -0.91 -3.97
C PRO A 25 1.66 -0.07 -3.32
N PRO A 26 1.89 1.23 -3.03
CA PRO A 26 0.88 2.09 -2.42
C PRO A 26 -0.45 2.13 -3.16
N SER A 27 -0.44 1.99 -4.48
CA SER A 27 -1.65 1.94 -5.32
C SER A 27 -2.54 0.71 -5.07
N GLN A 28 -1.98 -0.35 -4.51
CA GLN A 28 -2.69 -1.60 -4.20
C GLN A 28 -3.16 -1.68 -2.74
N ILE A 29 -2.72 -0.74 -1.89
CA ILE A 29 -3.15 -0.68 -0.49
C ILE A 29 -4.50 0.03 -0.43
N THR A 30 -5.57 -0.72 -0.22
CA THR A 30 -6.93 -0.17 -0.08
C THR A 30 -7.16 0.38 1.34
N GLY A 31 -8.14 1.27 1.49
CA GLY A 31 -8.54 1.78 2.80
C GLY A 31 -9.13 0.69 3.70
N ALA A 32 -8.72 0.64 4.95
CA ALA A 32 -9.36 -0.18 5.96
C ALA A 32 -10.75 0.39 6.29
N TYR A 33 -11.67 -0.47 6.73
CA TYR A 33 -12.96 0.01 7.20
C TYR A 33 -12.79 0.81 8.49
N VAL A 34 -13.29 2.04 8.49
CA VAL A 34 -13.32 2.92 9.66
C VAL A 34 -14.75 3.40 9.88
N SER A 35 -15.28 3.23 11.10
CA SER A 35 -16.60 3.70 11.45
C SER A 35 -16.68 5.23 11.43
N GLY A 36 -17.74 5.77 10.81
CA GLY A 36 -18.00 7.21 10.76
C GLY A 36 -18.45 7.82 12.10
N ILE A 37 -18.78 7.01 13.09
CA ILE A 37 -19.31 7.46 14.40
C ILE A 37 -18.41 8.52 15.06
N LYS A 38 -17.11 8.36 14.95
CA LYS A 38 -16.10 9.29 15.45
C LYS A 38 -16.30 10.73 14.94
N TYR A 39 -16.85 10.88 13.75
CA TYR A 39 -16.99 12.15 13.04
C TYR A 39 -18.39 12.77 13.08
N GLU A 40 -19.37 12.08 13.68
CA GLU A 40 -20.77 12.54 13.70
C GLU A 40 -20.94 13.91 14.35
N ASN A 41 -20.16 14.20 15.40
CA ASN A 41 -20.22 15.44 16.16
C ASN A 41 -19.27 16.54 15.64
N PHE A 42 -18.55 16.30 14.54
CA PHE A 42 -17.66 17.29 13.96
C PHE A 42 -18.45 18.24 13.05
N ASP A 43 -18.15 19.53 13.13
CA ASP A 43 -18.66 20.52 12.18
C ASP A 43 -17.89 20.48 10.84
N CYS A 44 -18.40 21.17 9.82
CA CYS A 44 -17.77 21.20 8.50
C CYS A 44 -16.33 21.70 8.53
N ALA A 45 -16.02 22.71 9.34
CA ALA A 45 -14.67 23.27 9.44
C ALA A 45 -13.70 22.25 10.01
N ARG A 46 -14.10 21.55 11.08
CA ARG A 46 -13.29 20.51 11.70
C ARG A 46 -13.09 19.31 10.79
N LEU A 47 -14.15 18.86 10.10
CA LEU A 47 -14.06 17.78 9.12
C LEU A 47 -13.12 18.13 7.96
N SER A 48 -13.17 19.36 7.46
CA SER A 48 -12.28 19.82 6.38
C SER A 48 -10.82 19.88 6.84
N ALA A 49 -10.58 20.34 8.06
CA ALA A 49 -9.25 20.38 8.66
C ALA A 49 -8.69 18.96 8.85
N GLU A 50 -9.53 18.03 9.31
CA GLU A 50 -9.17 16.61 9.48
C GLU A 50 -8.84 15.97 8.13
N LEU A 51 -9.65 16.20 7.09
CA LEU A 51 -9.41 15.71 5.74
C LEU A 51 -8.05 16.19 5.22
N GLY A 52 -7.72 17.46 5.42
CA GLY A 52 -6.43 18.02 5.05
C GLY A 52 -5.26 17.39 5.79
N SER A 53 -5.42 17.13 7.09
CA SER A 53 -4.42 16.44 7.91
C SER A 53 -4.17 15.01 7.45
N LEU A 54 -5.23 14.25 7.25
CA LEU A 54 -5.16 12.87 6.75
C LEU A 54 -4.56 12.79 5.35
N SER A 55 -4.83 13.76 4.48
CA SER A 55 -4.24 13.83 3.13
C SER A 55 -2.72 14.03 3.20
N ARG A 56 -2.24 14.91 4.07
CA ARG A 56 -0.80 15.08 4.30
C ARG A 56 -0.15 13.81 4.86
N ARG A 57 -0.81 13.17 5.83
CA ARG A 57 -0.32 11.91 6.42
C ARG A 57 -0.26 10.79 5.37
N GLU A 58 -1.28 10.66 4.51
CA GLU A 58 -1.27 9.70 3.42
C GLU A 58 -0.08 9.89 2.48
N ASN A 59 0.20 11.13 2.06
CA ASN A 59 1.34 11.41 1.19
C ASN A 59 2.68 11.03 1.84
N GLN A 60 2.83 11.27 3.13
CA GLN A 60 4.02 10.84 3.88
C GLN A 60 4.16 9.31 3.88
N LEU A 61 3.07 8.60 4.14
CA LEU A 61 3.06 7.14 4.18
C LEU A 61 3.28 6.51 2.80
N VAL A 62 2.72 7.10 1.74
CA VAL A 62 3.00 6.69 0.35
C VAL A 62 4.48 6.82 0.05
N THR A 63 5.10 7.94 0.42
CA THR A 63 6.54 8.14 0.22
C THR A 63 7.38 7.13 1.02
N ALA A 64 7.02 6.87 2.27
CA ALA A 64 7.71 5.89 3.11
C ALA A 64 7.59 4.47 2.54
N GLN A 65 6.40 4.08 2.06
CA GLN A 65 6.18 2.78 1.44
C GLN A 65 6.96 2.64 0.13
N GLN A 66 7.01 3.68 -0.70
CA GLN A 66 7.85 3.70 -1.91
C GLN A 66 9.33 3.55 -1.58
N GLN A 67 9.79 4.19 -0.51
CA GLN A 67 11.18 4.05 -0.06
C GLN A 67 11.47 2.62 0.39
N ARG A 68 10.53 1.98 1.09
CA ARG A 68 10.62 0.56 1.48
C ARG A 68 10.73 -0.35 0.25
N ILE A 69 9.95 -0.09 -0.79
CA ILE A 69 10.02 -0.85 -2.05
C ILE A 69 11.42 -0.75 -2.66
N LYS A 70 11.96 0.46 -2.81
CA LYS A 70 13.31 0.67 -3.37
C LYS A 70 14.40 -0.04 -2.55
N THR A 71 14.29 0.01 -1.24
CA THR A 71 15.23 -0.70 -0.35
C THR A 71 15.10 -2.21 -0.53
N SER A 72 13.86 -2.72 -0.63
CA SER A 72 13.59 -4.14 -0.83
C SER A 72 14.06 -4.64 -2.20
N GLU A 73 13.93 -3.84 -3.26
CA GLU A 73 14.46 -4.15 -4.59
C GLU A 73 15.97 -4.33 -4.53
N THR A 74 16.69 -3.42 -3.87
CA THR A 74 18.13 -3.53 -3.69
C THR A 74 18.52 -4.78 -2.89
N GLN A 75 17.79 -5.05 -1.80
CA GLN A 75 18.04 -6.26 -1.01
C GLN A 75 17.72 -7.54 -1.77
N ALA A 76 16.61 -7.56 -2.52
CA ALA A 76 16.23 -8.71 -3.33
C ALA A 76 17.29 -9.00 -4.42
N PHE A 77 17.89 -7.96 -4.99
CA PHE A 77 18.98 -8.11 -5.96
C PHE A 77 20.20 -8.80 -5.34
N TRP A 78 20.60 -8.42 -4.12
CA TRP A 78 21.81 -8.95 -3.49
C TRP A 78 21.57 -10.25 -2.71
N TYR A 79 20.39 -10.42 -2.10
CA TYR A 79 20.11 -11.51 -1.15
C TYR A 79 18.97 -12.43 -1.61
N GLY A 80 18.28 -12.09 -2.72
CA GLY A 80 17.20 -12.90 -3.28
C GLY A 80 15.82 -12.69 -2.60
N TYR A 81 15.69 -11.80 -1.62
CA TYR A 81 14.42 -11.49 -0.95
C TYR A 81 14.38 -10.03 -0.46
N GLY A 82 13.17 -9.44 -0.40
CA GLY A 82 12.92 -8.11 0.13
C GLY A 82 12.43 -8.15 1.58
N GLN A 83 12.12 -6.96 2.14
CA GLN A 83 11.67 -6.82 3.54
C GLN A 83 10.18 -7.09 3.75
N GLY A 84 9.39 -7.15 2.67
CA GLY A 84 7.94 -7.20 2.77
C GLY A 84 7.31 -5.89 3.27
N ASP A 85 6.01 -5.95 3.53
CA ASP A 85 5.28 -4.79 4.08
C ASP A 85 5.71 -4.51 5.52
N GLY A 86 5.81 -3.21 5.83
CA GLY A 86 6.04 -2.73 7.17
C GLY A 86 4.80 -2.07 7.77
N ILE A 87 5.01 -1.36 8.87
CA ILE A 87 3.96 -0.60 9.55
C ILE A 87 3.33 0.46 8.63
N GLU A 88 4.09 0.98 7.67
CA GLU A 88 3.65 2.01 6.73
C GLU A 88 2.46 1.55 5.88
N ALA A 89 2.44 0.28 5.47
CA ALA A 89 1.35 -0.29 4.68
C ALA A 89 0.05 -0.34 5.48
N SER A 90 0.10 -0.80 6.73
CA SER A 90 -1.07 -0.87 7.60
C SER A 90 -1.56 0.53 8.02
N GLU A 91 -0.65 1.45 8.32
CA GLU A 91 -1.01 2.85 8.60
C GLU A 91 -1.63 3.53 7.37
N LEU A 92 -1.11 3.27 6.18
CA LEU A 92 -1.67 3.82 4.93
C LEU A 92 -3.10 3.32 4.70
N ALA A 93 -3.37 2.04 4.95
CA ALA A 93 -4.72 1.49 4.88
C ALA A 93 -5.66 2.17 5.89
N ASN A 94 -5.21 2.39 7.12
CA ASN A 94 -5.99 3.07 8.16
C ASN A 94 -6.28 4.53 7.80
N VAL A 95 -5.28 5.28 7.37
CA VAL A 95 -5.44 6.69 6.96
C VAL A 95 -6.39 6.82 5.76
N ARG A 96 -6.33 5.92 4.80
CA ARG A 96 -7.28 5.88 3.67
C ARG A 96 -8.70 5.60 4.13
N GLY A 97 -8.88 4.67 5.06
CA GLY A 97 -10.18 4.38 5.66
C GLY A 97 -10.74 5.58 6.44
N GLU A 98 -9.90 6.26 7.23
CA GLU A 98 -10.32 7.47 7.95
C GLU A 98 -10.69 8.61 6.99
N ARG A 99 -9.93 8.82 5.91
CA ARG A 99 -10.27 9.81 4.89
C ARG A 99 -11.64 9.55 4.27
N GLU A 100 -11.94 8.30 3.97
CA GLU A 100 -13.25 7.92 3.43
C GLU A 100 -14.38 8.17 4.43
N ALA A 101 -14.17 7.84 5.70
CA ALA A 101 -15.13 8.12 6.76
C ALA A 101 -15.37 9.62 6.94
N VAL A 102 -14.32 10.45 6.87
CA VAL A 102 -14.45 11.93 6.93
C VAL A 102 -15.17 12.48 5.70
N ARG A 103 -14.88 11.97 4.49
CA ARG A 103 -15.62 12.36 3.27
C ARG A 103 -17.10 12.03 3.37
N SER A 104 -17.42 10.82 3.81
CA SER A 104 -18.82 10.42 4.03
C SER A 104 -19.52 11.34 5.04
N ALA A 105 -18.84 11.75 6.10
CA ALA A 105 -19.40 12.69 7.07
C ALA A 105 -19.61 14.11 6.48
N LEU A 106 -18.67 14.58 5.65
CA LEU A 106 -18.80 15.86 4.93
C LEU A 106 -20.00 15.83 3.97
N ASP A 107 -20.14 14.75 3.21
CA ASP A 107 -21.24 14.56 2.27
C ASP A 107 -22.59 14.47 2.99
N ALA A 108 -22.66 13.70 4.08
CA ALA A 108 -23.88 13.58 4.89
C ALA A 108 -24.33 14.91 5.49
N LYS A 109 -23.39 15.81 5.81
CA LYS A 109 -23.67 17.15 6.33
C LYS A 109 -23.81 18.21 5.22
N ALA A 110 -23.72 17.82 3.96
CA ALA A 110 -23.73 18.72 2.79
C ALA A 110 -22.70 19.86 2.92
N CYS A 111 -21.53 19.58 3.49
CA CYS A 111 -20.45 20.54 3.62
C CYS A 111 -19.84 20.85 2.25
N LYS A 112 -19.56 22.12 1.98
CA LYS A 112 -18.75 22.53 0.82
C LYS A 112 -17.28 22.35 1.19
N TYR A 113 -16.59 21.48 0.51
CA TYR A 113 -15.15 21.29 0.68
C TYR A 113 -14.47 21.08 -0.67
N GLU A 114 -13.24 21.56 -0.75
CA GLU A 114 -12.40 21.36 -1.93
C GLU A 114 -11.74 19.98 -1.82
N GLN A 115 -12.00 19.12 -2.80
CA GLN A 115 -11.33 17.82 -2.83
C GLN A 115 -9.85 18.03 -3.12
N PRO A 116 -8.93 17.51 -2.28
CA PRO A 116 -7.52 17.54 -2.63
C PRO A 116 -7.32 16.79 -3.95
N VAL A 117 -6.80 17.49 -4.94
CA VAL A 117 -6.50 16.91 -6.24
C VAL A 117 -5.54 15.73 -6.03
N ALA A 118 -5.94 14.54 -6.43
CA ALA A 118 -5.04 13.40 -6.46
C ALA A 118 -3.95 13.71 -7.49
N THR A 119 -2.77 14.07 -7.01
CA THR A 119 -1.58 14.14 -7.85
C THR A 119 -1.27 12.72 -8.33
N LYS A 120 -1.39 12.54 -9.63
CA LYS A 120 -1.05 11.32 -10.36
C LYS A 120 0.44 11.03 -10.31
#